data_7ebc34003684460c928c40d9b58abd0c
#
_entry.id   7ebc34003684460c928c40d9b58abd0c
#
_cell.length_a   1.000
_cell.length_b   1.000
_cell.length_c   1.000
_cell.angle_alpha   90.00
_cell.angle_beta   90.00
_cell.angle_gamma   90.00
#
_symmetry.space_group_name_H-M   'P 1'
#
loop_
_entity.id
_entity.type
_entity.pdbx_description
1 polymer ?
#
loop_
_entity_poly.entity_id
_entity_poly.type
_entity_poly.pdbx_seq_one_letter_code
_entity_poly.pdbx_strand_id
1 'polypeptide(L)'
;MNTKQIFTAAVGLFLFGTAFAQPKVVSPVIGEKEVTFSMYAPAAREVTVHGSWMNPDDNCYGTPVWAPDIEVVKMKKNKEGVWSCSVPVPSSDLWTYNFYVDGVYVLDPSNKFVQWDGTRELSVLLIEGDVTKNFTGATRHGNIQLVWYDSPTLGQERRMMVYTPYGYETCNKPYPVLYLLHGGMCDETTWDNMAQATAILDNRIQKGEAEPMIVVMPNGNPSQNAAPYKLFANEDRNESLTRERNAYVNSLVKDVIPYVENHYRVIPDKAHRAVSGLSMGGAHTLAVTAAYPDVFDYICPMGCGGNRNEDFLKGIRGIKEAGYKLYWHAAGTADFAYPGAQVLDEILTENGMDHTFYTKNGGHTWSNWRIFLDTLLPLLFK
;
A
#
# COMPACT_ATOMS: atom_id res chain seq x y z
N MET A 1 -40.20 73.09 29.61
CA MET A 1 -39.10 72.61 28.76
C MET A 1 -39.47 71.15 28.33
N ASN A 2 -39.92 71.04 27.06
CA ASN A 2 -40.37 69.75 26.50
C ASN A 2 -39.22 69.09 25.77
N THR A 3 -38.81 67.89 26.24
CA THR A 3 -37.87 67.04 25.55
C THR A 3 -38.67 66.00 24.77
N LYS A 4 -38.71 66.12 23.48
CA LYS A 4 -39.23 65.08 22.55
C LYS A 4 -38.18 63.99 22.39
N GLN A 5 -38.49 62.81 22.80
CA GLN A 5 -37.72 61.59 22.45
C GLN A 5 -38.13 61.17 21.05
N ILE A 6 -37.16 61.09 20.16
CA ILE A 6 -37.30 60.53 18.80
C ILE A 6 -36.93 59.08 18.90
N PHE A 7 -37.92 58.18 18.74
CA PHE A 7 -37.70 56.75 18.57
C PHE A 7 -37.36 56.52 17.10
N THR A 8 -36.12 56.19 16.82
CA THR A 8 -35.68 55.66 15.50
C THR A 8 -35.93 54.17 15.49
N ALA A 9 -36.94 53.72 14.78
CA ALA A 9 -37.16 52.27 14.52
C ALA A 9 -36.16 51.79 13.46
N ALA A 10 -35.18 50.97 13.86
CA ALA A 10 -34.33 50.27 12.92
C ALA A 10 -35.11 49.06 12.39
N VAL A 11 -35.54 49.14 11.12
CA VAL A 11 -36.09 48.00 10.38
C VAL A 11 -34.92 47.10 9.96
N GLY A 12 -34.68 46.04 10.71
CA GLY A 12 -33.74 44.99 10.31
C GLY A 12 -34.32 44.19 9.13
N LEU A 13 -33.76 44.37 7.95
CA LEU A 13 -34.02 43.46 6.82
C LEU A 13 -33.41 42.10 7.13
N PHE A 14 -34.19 41.15 7.63
CA PHE A 14 -33.78 39.74 7.63
C PHE A 14 -33.89 39.23 6.19
N LEU A 15 -32.76 39.20 5.49
CA LEU A 15 -32.61 38.40 4.29
C LEU A 15 -32.67 36.93 4.70
N PHE A 16 -33.85 36.33 4.63
CA PHE A 16 -34.00 34.88 4.62
C PHE A 16 -33.36 34.39 3.32
N GLY A 17 -32.07 34.12 3.35
CA GLY A 17 -31.43 33.31 2.33
C GLY A 17 -32.11 31.95 2.33
N THR A 18 -32.87 31.61 1.30
CA THR A 18 -33.33 30.26 1.06
C THR A 18 -32.06 29.41 0.91
N ALA A 19 -31.73 28.69 1.96
CA ALA A 19 -30.71 27.66 1.87
C ALA A 19 -31.26 26.58 0.92
N PHE A 20 -30.93 26.69 -0.36
CA PHE A 20 -31.19 25.62 -1.31
C PHE A 20 -30.37 24.42 -0.83
N ALA A 21 -31.04 23.34 -0.49
CA ALA A 21 -30.36 22.10 -0.15
C ALA A 21 -29.48 21.71 -1.33
N GLN A 22 -28.20 21.45 -1.05
CA GLN A 22 -27.29 20.94 -2.07
C GLN A 22 -27.86 19.68 -2.71
N PRO A 23 -27.86 19.54 -4.06
CA PRO A 23 -28.34 18.35 -4.70
C PRO A 23 -27.60 17.11 -4.19
N LYS A 24 -28.35 16.05 -3.92
CA LYS A 24 -27.72 14.78 -3.52
C LYS A 24 -27.01 14.16 -4.73
N VAL A 25 -25.69 14.02 -4.62
CA VAL A 25 -24.83 13.40 -5.62
C VAL A 25 -24.44 12.01 -5.14
N VAL A 26 -24.49 11.03 -6.04
CA VAL A 26 -23.97 9.67 -5.84
C VAL A 26 -22.85 9.45 -6.82
N SER A 27 -21.67 9.08 -6.35
CA SER A 27 -20.48 8.85 -7.16
C SER A 27 -19.53 7.90 -6.41
N PRO A 28 -18.87 6.96 -7.09
CA PRO A 28 -19.18 6.52 -8.45
C PRO A 28 -20.44 5.65 -8.50
N VAL A 29 -21.09 5.59 -9.67
CA VAL A 29 -22.17 4.63 -9.95
C VAL A 29 -21.66 3.63 -10.96
N ILE A 30 -21.58 2.37 -10.56
CA ILE A 30 -21.11 1.26 -11.41
C ILE A 30 -22.33 0.64 -12.07
N GLY A 31 -22.42 0.74 -13.39
CA GLY A 31 -23.42 0.08 -14.23
C GLY A 31 -22.85 -1.16 -14.91
N GLU A 32 -23.64 -1.79 -15.78
CA GLU A 32 -23.19 -2.99 -16.52
C GLU A 32 -22.08 -2.67 -17.54
N LYS A 33 -22.13 -1.52 -18.18
CA LYS A 33 -21.21 -1.15 -19.28
C LYS A 33 -20.37 0.09 -18.97
N GLU A 34 -20.82 0.93 -18.07
CA GLU A 34 -20.22 2.22 -17.77
C GLU A 34 -20.17 2.48 -16.27
N VAL A 35 -19.13 3.21 -15.85
CA VAL A 35 -19.04 3.82 -14.53
C VAL A 35 -19.31 5.30 -14.70
N THR A 36 -20.27 5.84 -13.94
CA THR A 36 -20.61 7.26 -13.94
C THR A 36 -20.02 7.93 -12.70
N PHE A 37 -19.24 8.96 -12.92
CA PHE A 37 -18.70 9.86 -11.90
C PHE A 37 -19.50 11.15 -11.86
N SER A 38 -19.77 11.66 -10.66
CA SER A 38 -20.56 12.89 -10.49
C SER A 38 -20.05 13.71 -9.33
N MET A 39 -20.05 15.05 -9.48
CA MET A 39 -19.60 15.98 -8.46
C MET A 39 -20.43 17.28 -8.49
N TYR A 40 -20.83 17.78 -7.33
CA TYR A 40 -21.46 19.10 -7.21
C TYR A 40 -20.38 20.19 -7.05
N ALA A 41 -20.22 21.01 -8.08
CA ALA A 41 -19.27 22.11 -8.10
C ALA A 41 -19.84 23.29 -8.93
N PRO A 42 -20.86 24.00 -8.41
CA PRO A 42 -21.63 25.00 -9.18
C PRO A 42 -20.77 26.17 -9.64
N ALA A 43 -19.75 26.56 -8.88
CA ALA A 43 -18.86 27.67 -9.21
C ALA A 43 -17.69 27.30 -10.14
N ALA A 44 -17.41 26.00 -10.30
CA ALA A 44 -16.30 25.51 -11.12
C ALA A 44 -16.51 25.86 -12.61
N ARG A 45 -15.41 26.14 -13.29
CA ARG A 45 -15.34 26.38 -14.73
C ARG A 45 -15.02 25.10 -15.51
N GLU A 46 -14.23 24.23 -14.89
CA GLU A 46 -13.84 22.93 -15.43
C GLU A 46 -13.78 21.89 -14.33
N VAL A 47 -14.29 20.69 -14.61
CA VAL A 47 -14.07 19.51 -13.76
C VAL A 47 -13.66 18.35 -14.67
N THR A 48 -12.60 17.66 -14.28
CA THR A 48 -12.12 16.44 -14.95
C THR A 48 -11.96 15.32 -13.94
N VAL A 49 -11.99 14.08 -14.40
CA VAL A 49 -11.66 12.88 -13.61
C VAL A 49 -10.46 12.18 -14.23
N HIS A 50 -9.54 11.73 -13.39
CA HIS A 50 -8.47 10.81 -13.73
C HIS A 50 -8.62 9.53 -12.92
N GLY A 51 -8.39 8.38 -13.54
CA GLY A 51 -8.39 7.08 -12.87
C GLY A 51 -7.18 6.25 -13.25
N SER A 52 -6.65 5.49 -12.29
CA SER A 52 -5.45 4.67 -12.49
C SER A 52 -5.59 3.57 -13.54
N TRP A 53 -6.82 3.24 -13.97
CA TRP A 53 -7.08 2.31 -15.08
C TRP A 53 -6.77 2.90 -16.47
N MET A 54 -6.64 4.22 -16.59
CA MET A 54 -6.38 4.88 -17.88
C MET A 54 -4.95 4.62 -18.35
N ASN A 55 -4.04 4.42 -17.42
CA ASN A 55 -2.66 4.05 -17.72
C ASN A 55 -2.14 2.97 -16.74
N PRO A 56 -2.55 1.71 -16.91
CA PRO A 56 -2.20 0.61 -16.01
C PRO A 56 -0.70 0.26 -16.01
N ASP A 57 0.03 0.71 -17.03
CA ASP A 57 1.48 0.54 -17.14
C ASP A 57 2.27 1.71 -16.54
N ASP A 58 1.57 2.72 -16.00
CA ASP A 58 2.18 3.90 -15.41
C ASP A 58 2.95 3.56 -14.13
N ASN A 59 4.25 3.79 -14.19
CA ASN A 59 5.15 3.63 -13.03
C ASN A 59 5.14 4.82 -12.08
N CYS A 60 4.31 5.83 -12.34
CA CYS A 60 4.31 7.13 -11.66
C CYS A 60 3.06 7.38 -10.79
N TYR A 61 2.28 6.36 -10.47
CA TYR A 61 1.12 6.45 -9.57
C TYR A 61 -0.01 7.39 -10.02
N GLY A 62 -0.10 7.69 -11.32
CA GLY A 62 -1.22 8.42 -11.90
C GLY A 62 -1.54 9.77 -11.25
N THR A 63 -0.54 10.58 -10.88
CA THR A 63 -0.77 11.91 -10.33
C THR A 63 -0.17 13.00 -11.21
N PRO A 64 -0.89 14.13 -11.41
CA PRO A 64 -0.40 15.26 -12.21
C PRO A 64 0.88 15.89 -11.71
N VAL A 65 1.21 15.72 -10.44
CA VAL A 65 2.44 16.26 -9.84
C VAL A 65 3.69 15.63 -10.46
N TRP A 66 3.58 14.37 -10.91
CA TRP A 66 4.69 13.60 -11.48
C TRP A 66 4.55 13.38 -12.99
N ALA A 67 3.34 13.56 -13.53
CA ALA A 67 3.01 13.36 -14.94
C ALA A 67 2.15 14.52 -15.44
N PRO A 68 2.75 15.59 -16.01
CA PRO A 68 1.99 16.75 -16.49
C PRO A 68 1.03 16.44 -17.65
N ASP A 69 1.26 15.33 -18.36
CA ASP A 69 0.45 14.89 -19.52
C ASP A 69 -0.52 13.75 -19.15
N ILE A 70 -0.99 13.73 -17.92
CA ILE A 70 -1.91 12.69 -17.42
C ILE A 70 -3.23 12.70 -18.22
N GLU A 71 -3.69 11.52 -18.61
CA GLU A 71 -4.98 11.37 -19.25
C GLU A 71 -6.13 11.70 -18.30
N VAL A 72 -7.05 12.53 -18.74
CA VAL A 72 -8.22 12.94 -17.96
C VAL A 72 -9.49 12.92 -18.81
N VAL A 73 -10.62 12.60 -18.20
CA VAL A 73 -11.94 12.71 -18.82
C VAL A 73 -12.63 14.00 -18.38
N LYS A 74 -13.02 14.84 -19.35
CA LYS A 74 -13.77 16.08 -19.08
C LYS A 74 -15.20 15.75 -18.69
N MET A 75 -15.67 16.39 -17.62
CA MET A 75 -17.04 16.27 -17.15
C MET A 75 -17.95 17.36 -17.74
N LYS A 76 -19.26 17.12 -17.77
CA LYS A 76 -20.27 18.06 -18.26
C LYS A 76 -21.12 18.55 -17.12
N LYS A 77 -21.31 19.88 -17.02
CA LYS A 77 -22.11 20.54 -15.98
C LYS A 77 -23.57 20.62 -16.40
N ASN A 78 -24.46 20.24 -15.52
CA ASN A 78 -25.88 20.42 -15.69
C ASN A 78 -26.35 21.79 -15.14
N LYS A 79 -27.65 22.10 -15.26
CA LYS A 79 -28.24 23.37 -14.81
C LYS A 79 -28.22 23.54 -13.29
N GLU A 80 -28.13 22.44 -12.55
CA GLU A 80 -28.10 22.40 -11.08
C GLU A 80 -26.68 22.53 -10.52
N GLY A 81 -25.66 22.58 -11.38
CA GLY A 81 -24.26 22.69 -10.98
C GLY A 81 -23.60 21.36 -10.66
N VAL A 82 -24.23 20.25 -11.05
CA VAL A 82 -23.64 18.91 -10.97
C VAL A 82 -22.86 18.62 -12.24
N TRP A 83 -21.63 18.23 -12.10
CA TRP A 83 -20.75 17.73 -13.16
C TRP A 83 -20.83 16.22 -13.21
N SER A 84 -20.85 15.65 -14.42
CA SER A 84 -20.86 14.20 -14.61
C SER A 84 -20.14 13.77 -15.89
N CYS A 85 -19.60 12.58 -15.87
CA CYS A 85 -19.12 11.84 -17.05
C CYS A 85 -19.31 10.34 -16.84
N SER A 86 -19.37 9.59 -17.93
CA SER A 86 -19.33 8.13 -17.90
C SER A 86 -18.12 7.64 -18.67
N VAL A 87 -17.50 6.57 -18.15
CA VAL A 87 -16.41 5.84 -18.81
C VAL A 87 -16.80 4.37 -18.93
N PRO A 88 -16.27 3.62 -19.90
CA PRO A 88 -16.45 2.17 -19.94
C PRO A 88 -16.01 1.54 -18.61
N VAL A 89 -16.69 0.48 -18.16
CA VAL A 89 -16.29 -0.26 -16.96
C VAL A 89 -14.86 -0.75 -17.13
N PRO A 90 -13.91 -0.36 -16.25
CA PRO A 90 -12.56 -0.88 -16.29
C PRO A 90 -12.51 -2.40 -16.03
N SER A 91 -11.37 -3.02 -16.30
CA SER A 91 -11.13 -4.41 -15.90
C SER A 91 -11.27 -4.60 -14.39
N SER A 92 -11.56 -5.84 -13.97
CA SER A 92 -11.63 -6.19 -12.55
C SER A 92 -10.33 -5.84 -11.83
N ASP A 93 -10.39 -4.90 -10.90
CA ASP A 93 -9.32 -4.52 -9.97
C ASP A 93 -9.85 -3.54 -8.90
N LEU A 94 -8.99 -3.17 -7.97
CA LEU A 94 -9.18 -2.07 -7.03
C LEU A 94 -8.48 -0.84 -7.59
N TRP A 95 -9.21 -0.06 -8.36
CA TRP A 95 -8.72 1.16 -8.98
C TRP A 95 -8.80 2.36 -8.04
N THR A 96 -8.01 3.38 -8.32
CA THR A 96 -8.09 4.68 -7.66
C THR A 96 -8.40 5.79 -8.66
N TYR A 97 -9.06 6.86 -8.20
CA TYR A 97 -9.38 8.01 -9.02
C TYR A 97 -9.48 9.30 -8.20
N ASN A 98 -9.42 10.43 -8.90
CA ASN A 98 -9.63 11.74 -8.30
C ASN A 98 -10.24 12.70 -9.31
N PHE A 99 -10.86 13.74 -8.80
CA PHE A 99 -11.31 14.87 -9.60
C PHE A 99 -10.25 15.98 -9.63
N TYR A 100 -10.30 16.79 -10.67
CA TYR A 100 -9.59 18.06 -10.76
C TYR A 100 -10.62 19.15 -11.01
N VAL A 101 -10.78 20.06 -10.04
CA VAL A 101 -11.70 21.19 -10.09
C VAL A 101 -10.89 22.44 -10.35
N ASP A 102 -11.04 23.04 -11.54
CA ASP A 102 -10.22 24.17 -11.99
C ASP A 102 -8.70 23.95 -11.79
N GLY A 103 -8.26 22.70 -12.03
CA GLY A 103 -6.87 22.27 -11.88
C GLY A 103 -6.46 21.87 -10.46
N VAL A 104 -7.34 21.98 -9.47
CA VAL A 104 -7.07 21.54 -8.09
C VAL A 104 -7.48 20.09 -7.90
N TYR A 105 -6.58 19.29 -7.35
CA TYR A 105 -6.82 17.90 -6.97
C TYR A 105 -7.85 17.79 -5.84
N VAL A 106 -8.89 16.97 -6.04
CA VAL A 106 -9.99 16.80 -5.09
C VAL A 106 -10.40 15.33 -5.03
N LEU A 107 -10.56 14.81 -3.82
CA LEU A 107 -11.24 13.51 -3.60
C LEU A 107 -12.71 13.61 -4.04
N ASP A 108 -13.29 12.46 -4.37
CA ASP A 108 -14.73 12.37 -4.57
C ASP A 108 -15.47 12.56 -3.23
N PRO A 109 -16.19 13.68 -3.01
CA PRO A 109 -16.86 13.93 -1.74
C PRO A 109 -18.07 13.02 -1.50
N SER A 110 -18.52 12.28 -2.52
CA SER A 110 -19.61 11.32 -2.43
C SER A 110 -19.11 9.90 -2.17
N ASN A 111 -17.81 9.65 -2.28
CA ASN A 111 -17.20 8.34 -2.04
C ASN A 111 -16.51 8.32 -0.68
N LYS A 112 -17.01 7.49 0.24
CA LYS A 112 -16.43 7.33 1.57
C LYS A 112 -15.19 6.41 1.60
N PHE A 113 -14.91 5.69 0.51
CA PHE A 113 -13.78 4.79 0.42
C PHE A 113 -12.57 5.55 -0.13
N VAL A 114 -11.59 5.73 0.74
CA VAL A 114 -10.35 6.45 0.48
C VAL A 114 -9.18 5.56 0.83
N GLN A 115 -8.17 5.56 -0.01
CA GLN A 115 -6.87 4.98 0.25
C GLN A 115 -5.83 6.10 0.29
N TRP A 116 -4.70 5.88 0.95
CA TRP A 116 -3.57 6.80 0.91
C TRP A 116 -2.28 6.07 0.58
N ASP A 117 -1.55 6.66 -0.35
CA ASP A 117 -0.26 6.19 -0.81
C ASP A 117 0.81 7.23 -0.45
N GLY A 118 1.53 7.00 0.61
CA GLY A 118 2.39 7.99 1.21
C GLY A 118 1.62 9.20 1.74
N THR A 119 1.76 10.36 1.08
CA THR A 119 1.07 11.61 1.45
C THR A 119 -0.17 11.90 0.61
N ARG A 120 -0.57 10.98 -0.28
CA ARG A 120 -1.68 11.19 -1.22
C ARG A 120 -2.90 10.41 -0.79
N GLU A 121 -4.03 11.08 -0.74
CA GLU A 121 -5.33 10.45 -0.58
C GLU A 121 -5.95 10.18 -1.96
N LEU A 122 -6.59 9.03 -2.13
CA LEU A 122 -7.12 8.54 -3.39
C LEU A 122 -8.53 8.01 -3.19
N SER A 123 -9.48 8.40 -4.02
CA SER A 123 -10.81 7.80 -4.04
C SER A 123 -10.75 6.41 -4.65
N VAL A 124 -11.54 5.47 -4.13
CA VAL A 124 -11.48 4.05 -4.51
C VAL A 124 -12.61 3.67 -5.45
N LEU A 125 -12.29 2.88 -6.47
CA LEU A 125 -13.23 2.22 -7.36
C LEU A 125 -12.94 0.72 -7.42
N LEU A 126 -13.75 -0.08 -6.75
CA LEU A 126 -13.68 -1.54 -6.83
C LEU A 126 -14.51 -2.04 -8.02
N ILE A 127 -13.87 -2.70 -8.98
CA ILE A 127 -14.53 -3.45 -10.05
C ILE A 127 -14.41 -4.95 -9.74
N GLU A 128 -15.50 -5.55 -9.34
CA GLU A 128 -15.54 -6.96 -8.97
C GLU A 128 -15.23 -7.89 -10.14
N GLY A 129 -14.62 -9.04 -9.85
CA GLY A 129 -14.30 -10.09 -10.83
C GLY A 129 -13.19 -11.02 -10.33
N ASP A 130 -12.60 -11.78 -11.23
CA ASP A 130 -11.63 -12.83 -10.87
C ASP A 130 -10.40 -12.30 -10.12
N VAL A 131 -9.92 -11.11 -10.47
CA VAL A 131 -8.76 -10.49 -9.83
C VAL A 131 -9.06 -10.08 -8.39
N THR A 132 -10.28 -9.61 -8.14
CA THR A 132 -10.68 -9.04 -6.84
C THR A 132 -11.36 -10.03 -5.91
N LYS A 133 -11.49 -11.29 -6.29
CA LYS A 133 -12.21 -12.34 -5.53
C LYS A 133 -11.71 -12.58 -4.11
N ASN A 134 -10.47 -12.15 -3.81
CA ASN A 134 -9.86 -12.23 -2.50
C ASN A 134 -9.73 -10.85 -1.81
N PHE A 135 -10.19 -9.75 -2.43
CA PHE A 135 -10.13 -8.42 -1.83
C PHE A 135 -11.33 -8.11 -0.92
N THR A 136 -12.38 -8.90 -1.03
CA THR A 136 -13.60 -8.78 -0.24
C THR A 136 -14.17 -10.16 0.07
N GLY A 137 -15.23 -10.21 0.86
CA GLY A 137 -16.05 -11.42 1.04
C GLY A 137 -15.58 -12.41 2.12
N ALA A 138 -14.46 -12.18 2.79
CA ALA A 138 -14.12 -12.96 3.97
C ALA A 138 -15.17 -12.74 5.08
N THR A 139 -15.50 -13.80 5.81
CA THR A 139 -16.43 -13.78 6.96
C THR A 139 -15.72 -14.08 8.28
N ARG A 140 -14.45 -14.47 8.22
CA ARG A 140 -13.58 -14.68 9.37
C ARG A 140 -12.38 -13.76 9.19
N HIS A 141 -12.22 -12.85 10.13
CA HIS A 141 -11.23 -11.79 10.04
C HIS A 141 -10.14 -11.97 11.09
N GLY A 142 -8.90 -11.79 10.69
CA GLY A 142 -7.78 -11.59 11.60
C GLY A 142 -7.86 -10.21 12.25
N ASN A 143 -6.98 -9.98 13.22
CA ASN A 143 -6.85 -8.70 13.91
C ASN A 143 -5.63 -7.93 13.43
N ILE A 144 -5.73 -6.61 13.43
CA ILE A 144 -4.63 -5.69 13.14
C ILE A 144 -4.27 -4.92 14.41
N GLN A 145 -2.99 -4.84 14.71
CA GLN A 145 -2.44 -4.02 15.77
C GLN A 145 -1.41 -3.05 15.20
N LEU A 146 -1.47 -1.79 15.60
CA LEU A 146 -0.41 -0.80 15.39
C LEU A 146 0.45 -0.78 16.64
N VAL A 147 1.68 -1.26 16.54
CA VAL A 147 2.55 -1.55 17.66
C VAL A 147 3.76 -0.63 17.63
N TRP A 148 3.97 0.08 18.74
CA TRP A 148 5.20 0.84 18.97
C TRP A 148 6.25 -0.07 19.60
N TYR A 149 7.48 0.07 19.15
CA TYR A 149 8.63 -0.65 19.68
C TYR A 149 9.88 0.21 19.68
N ASP A 150 10.76 -0.02 20.62
CA ASP A 150 12.08 0.60 20.65
C ASP A 150 12.97 -0.06 19.59
N SER A 151 13.67 0.75 18.81
CA SER A 151 14.70 0.30 17.89
C SER A 151 16.06 0.86 18.32
N PRO A 152 16.81 0.15 19.16
CA PRO A 152 18.17 0.54 19.55
C PRO A 152 19.10 0.68 18.34
N THR A 153 18.93 -0.16 17.33
CA THR A 153 19.69 -0.11 16.08
C THR A 153 19.52 1.22 15.33
N LEU A 154 18.30 1.80 15.39
CA LEU A 154 18.00 3.09 14.74
C LEU A 154 17.99 4.27 15.73
N GLY A 155 18.18 4.00 17.04
CA GLY A 155 18.19 5.02 18.09
C GLY A 155 16.88 5.79 18.27
N GLN A 156 15.74 5.16 17.98
CA GLN A 156 14.42 5.79 18.04
C GLN A 156 13.29 4.78 18.23
N GLU A 157 12.16 5.25 18.74
CA GLU A 157 10.91 4.48 18.71
C GLU A 157 10.42 4.34 17.26
N ARG A 158 9.95 3.14 16.93
CA ARG A 158 9.41 2.79 15.63
C ARG A 158 8.01 2.21 15.77
N ARG A 159 7.27 2.18 14.69
CA ARG A 159 5.96 1.55 14.62
C ARG A 159 5.91 0.49 13.52
N MET A 160 5.16 -0.56 13.77
CA MET A 160 4.82 -1.58 12.78
C MET A 160 3.33 -1.92 12.87
N MET A 161 2.78 -2.41 11.79
CA MET A 161 1.47 -3.05 11.77
C MET A 161 1.65 -4.57 11.86
N VAL A 162 0.89 -5.22 12.73
CA VAL A 162 0.93 -6.67 12.91
C VAL A 162 -0.46 -7.24 12.69
N TYR A 163 -0.58 -8.16 11.73
CA TYR A 163 -1.77 -8.96 11.51
C TYR A 163 -1.62 -10.30 12.24
N THR A 164 -2.67 -10.70 12.96
CA THR A 164 -2.81 -12.03 13.55
C THR A 164 -4.04 -12.73 12.95
N PRO A 165 -3.94 -14.04 12.56
CA PRO A 165 -5.02 -14.70 11.83
C PRO A 165 -6.25 -14.95 12.71
N TYR A 166 -7.41 -15.15 12.09
CA TYR A 166 -8.64 -15.48 12.79
C TYR A 166 -8.44 -16.65 13.77
N GLY A 167 -8.92 -16.47 14.99
CA GLY A 167 -8.79 -17.46 16.06
C GLY A 167 -7.48 -17.39 16.85
N TYR A 168 -6.57 -16.47 16.48
CA TYR A 168 -5.32 -16.27 17.22
C TYR A 168 -5.56 -16.08 18.72
N GLU A 169 -6.52 -15.22 19.12
CA GLU A 169 -6.79 -14.89 20.53
C GLU A 169 -7.26 -16.09 21.37
N THR A 170 -7.86 -17.08 20.75
CA THR A 170 -8.44 -18.26 21.41
C THR A 170 -7.63 -19.53 21.22
N CYS A 171 -6.56 -19.49 20.45
CA CYS A 171 -5.70 -20.63 20.14
C CYS A 171 -4.30 -20.43 20.75
N ASN A 172 -3.75 -21.47 21.36
CA ASN A 172 -2.39 -21.43 21.93
C ASN A 172 -1.30 -21.92 20.96
N LYS A 173 -1.63 -22.20 19.69
CA LYS A 173 -0.63 -22.64 18.70
C LYS A 173 0.30 -21.48 18.34
N PRO A 174 1.60 -21.76 18.15
CA PRO A 174 2.49 -20.80 17.51
C PRO A 174 2.26 -20.80 15.99
N TYR A 175 2.60 -19.68 15.35
CA TYR A 175 2.41 -19.43 13.93
C TYR A 175 3.71 -19.10 13.23
N PRO A 176 3.86 -19.43 11.94
CA PRO A 176 4.94 -18.89 11.11
C PRO A 176 4.73 -17.39 10.87
N VAL A 177 5.79 -16.69 10.47
CA VAL A 177 5.79 -15.22 10.32
C VAL A 177 6.23 -14.80 8.93
N LEU A 178 5.41 -13.97 8.28
CA LEU A 178 5.78 -13.21 7.09
C LEU A 178 6.14 -11.77 7.49
N TYR A 179 7.37 -11.35 7.22
CA TYR A 179 7.79 -9.95 7.27
C TYR A 179 7.55 -9.33 5.89
N LEU A 180 6.57 -8.42 5.79
CA LEU A 180 6.07 -7.84 4.54
C LEU A 180 6.44 -6.36 4.45
N LEU A 181 7.42 -6.04 3.59
CA LEU A 181 8.10 -4.75 3.54
C LEU A 181 7.49 -3.86 2.46
N HIS A 182 7.20 -2.59 2.81
CA HIS A 182 6.60 -1.62 1.88
C HIS A 182 7.64 -0.96 0.96
N GLY A 183 7.17 -0.25 -0.07
CA GLY A 183 7.97 0.48 -1.05
C GLY A 183 8.41 1.87 -0.57
N GLY A 184 9.12 2.58 -1.44
CA GLY A 184 9.51 3.99 -1.20
C GLY A 184 8.29 4.89 -1.01
N MET A 185 8.42 5.95 -0.22
CA MET A 185 7.37 6.93 0.14
C MET A 185 6.15 6.35 0.87
N CYS A 186 6.16 5.08 1.20
CA CYS A 186 5.11 4.36 1.92
C CYS A 186 5.46 4.24 3.41
N ASP A 187 4.56 3.65 4.20
CA ASP A 187 4.73 3.38 5.62
C ASP A 187 4.21 1.98 6.00
N GLU A 188 4.23 1.66 7.28
CA GLU A 188 3.81 0.38 7.83
C GLU A 188 2.35 0.01 7.58
N THR A 189 1.49 0.98 7.20
CA THR A 189 0.06 0.74 6.96
C THR A 189 -0.24 0.45 5.50
N THR A 190 0.70 0.69 4.61
CA THR A 190 0.43 0.78 3.17
C THR A 190 0.04 -0.55 2.55
N TRP A 191 0.60 -1.67 2.99
CA TRP A 191 0.20 -2.99 2.49
C TRP A 191 -1.28 -3.30 2.78
N ASP A 192 -1.78 -2.92 3.94
CA ASP A 192 -3.20 -3.08 4.25
C ASP A 192 -4.06 -2.06 3.51
N ASN A 193 -3.69 -0.80 3.58
CA ASN A 193 -4.46 0.29 3.00
C ASN A 193 -4.53 0.23 1.47
N MET A 194 -3.40 0.08 0.77
CA MET A 194 -3.35 0.08 -0.70
C MET A 194 -3.55 -1.30 -1.32
N ALA A 195 -2.99 -2.34 -0.70
CA ALA A 195 -3.05 -3.69 -1.25
C ALA A 195 -4.21 -4.52 -0.73
N GLN A 196 -4.93 -4.10 0.31
CA GLN A 196 -5.93 -4.92 1.00
C GLN A 196 -5.33 -6.24 1.52
N ALA A 197 -4.08 -6.18 2.01
CA ALA A 197 -3.32 -7.38 2.40
C ALA A 197 -4.06 -8.24 3.42
N THR A 198 -4.71 -7.63 4.41
CA THR A 198 -5.49 -8.35 5.43
C THR A 198 -6.71 -9.06 4.83
N ALA A 199 -7.41 -8.43 3.89
CA ALA A 199 -8.54 -9.05 3.20
C ALA A 199 -8.08 -10.24 2.34
N ILE A 200 -6.95 -10.12 1.66
CA ILE A 200 -6.36 -11.21 0.87
C ILE A 200 -5.96 -12.37 1.80
N LEU A 201 -5.30 -12.09 2.92
CA LEU A 201 -4.94 -13.08 3.93
C LEU A 201 -6.16 -13.80 4.48
N ASP A 202 -7.17 -13.07 4.94
CA ASP A 202 -8.39 -13.62 5.49
C ASP A 202 -9.09 -14.57 4.50
N ASN A 203 -9.21 -14.16 3.23
CA ASN A 203 -9.82 -14.97 2.19
C ASN A 203 -9.02 -16.24 1.89
N ARG A 204 -7.69 -16.13 1.74
CA ARG A 204 -6.83 -17.28 1.46
C ARG A 204 -6.78 -18.27 2.62
N ILE A 205 -6.68 -17.78 3.85
CA ILE A 205 -6.68 -18.62 5.05
C ILE A 205 -8.05 -19.29 5.25
N GLN A 206 -9.16 -18.53 5.10
CA GLN A 206 -10.52 -19.08 5.25
C GLN A 206 -10.82 -20.19 4.23
N LYS A 207 -10.28 -20.08 3.01
CA LYS A 207 -10.40 -21.09 1.94
C LYS A 207 -9.46 -22.28 2.13
N GLY A 208 -8.54 -22.24 3.10
CA GLY A 208 -7.51 -23.26 3.28
C GLY A 208 -6.44 -23.25 2.18
N GLU A 209 -6.30 -22.15 1.45
CA GLU A 209 -5.35 -21.97 0.36
C GLU A 209 -4.01 -21.41 0.85
N ALA A 210 -3.99 -20.76 2.02
CA ALA A 210 -2.78 -20.30 2.69
C ALA A 210 -2.72 -20.80 4.13
N GLU A 211 -1.51 -21.04 4.61
CA GLU A 211 -1.27 -21.38 6.02
C GLU A 211 -1.61 -20.18 6.91
N PRO A 212 -2.33 -20.37 8.04
CA PRO A 212 -2.49 -19.30 9.00
C PRO A 212 -1.14 -18.81 9.50
N MET A 213 -0.88 -17.52 9.37
CA MET A 213 0.41 -16.89 9.70
C MET A 213 0.21 -15.54 10.37
N ILE A 214 1.23 -15.09 11.11
CA ILE A 214 1.35 -13.70 11.54
C ILE A 214 2.04 -12.92 10.42
N VAL A 215 1.56 -11.71 10.10
CA VAL A 215 2.21 -10.84 9.13
C VAL A 215 2.66 -9.56 9.83
N VAL A 216 3.94 -9.25 9.71
CA VAL A 216 4.58 -8.09 10.33
C VAL A 216 4.95 -7.12 9.21
N MET A 217 4.41 -5.93 9.27
CA MET A 217 4.62 -4.85 8.31
C MET A 217 5.31 -3.68 9.02
N PRO A 218 6.65 -3.66 9.09
CA PRO A 218 7.38 -2.58 9.73
C PRO A 218 7.56 -1.38 8.80
N ASN A 219 7.79 -0.19 9.37
CA ASN A 219 8.18 0.97 8.58
C ASN A 219 9.65 0.83 8.12
N GLY A 220 9.84 0.73 6.80
CA GLY A 220 11.14 0.49 6.16
C GLY A 220 11.99 1.73 5.95
N ASN A 221 11.50 2.94 6.30
CA ASN A 221 12.25 4.18 6.15
C ASN A 221 12.99 4.50 7.45
N PRO A 222 14.31 4.33 7.54
CA PRO A 222 15.04 4.50 8.80
C PRO A 222 15.01 5.94 9.33
N SER A 223 14.86 6.93 8.46
CA SER A 223 14.80 8.35 8.79
C SER A 223 13.39 8.92 8.90
N GLN A 224 12.37 8.18 8.49
CA GLN A 224 10.98 8.61 8.56
C GLN A 224 10.41 8.30 9.93
N ASN A 225 9.74 9.28 10.53
CA ASN A 225 8.95 9.00 11.73
C ASN A 225 7.85 8.01 11.39
N ALA A 226 7.64 7.07 12.29
CA ALA A 226 6.53 6.16 12.17
C ALA A 226 5.23 6.95 12.26
N ALA A 227 4.43 6.86 11.21
CA ALA A 227 3.10 7.38 11.03
C ALA A 227 2.90 8.90 11.09
N PRO A 228 1.91 9.41 10.37
CA PRO A 228 1.55 10.82 10.36
C PRO A 228 1.00 11.37 11.69
N TYR A 229 0.93 10.56 12.74
CA TYR A 229 0.31 10.93 14.02
C TYR A 229 1.25 11.65 15.02
N LYS A 230 2.55 11.62 14.82
CA LYS A 230 3.45 12.52 15.53
C LYS A 230 3.54 13.84 14.74
N LEU A 231 2.60 14.74 14.98
CA LEU A 231 2.59 16.09 14.38
C LEU A 231 3.86 16.91 14.71
N PHE A 232 4.59 16.50 15.76
CA PHE A 232 5.83 17.12 16.19
C PHE A 232 6.87 16.02 16.39
N ALA A 233 7.43 15.57 15.25
CA ALA A 233 8.60 14.71 15.34
C ALA A 233 9.76 15.53 15.93
N ASN A 234 10.38 15.02 16.99
CA ASN A 234 11.64 15.56 17.46
C ASN A 234 12.63 15.55 16.31
N GLU A 235 13.16 16.72 15.98
CA GLU A 235 14.19 16.90 14.96
C GLU A 235 15.53 16.29 15.38
N ASP A 236 15.69 15.92 16.65
CA ASP A 236 16.86 15.24 17.19
C ASP A 236 16.93 13.76 16.75
N ARG A 237 16.89 13.56 15.45
CA ARG A 237 17.19 12.25 14.87
C ARG A 237 18.70 12.04 14.96
N ASN A 238 19.08 10.88 15.44
CA ASN A 238 20.48 10.46 15.30
C ASN A 238 20.73 10.12 13.80
N GLU A 239 20.88 11.16 12.98
CA GLU A 239 21.07 11.03 11.54
C GLU A 239 22.26 10.12 11.18
N SER A 240 23.23 9.97 12.08
CA SER A 240 24.38 9.09 11.85
C SER A 240 23.96 7.62 11.80
N LEU A 241 23.04 7.17 12.65
CA LEU A 241 22.54 5.80 12.67
C LEU A 241 21.63 5.51 11.48
N THR A 242 20.81 6.49 11.07
CA THR A 242 19.88 6.30 9.94
C THR A 242 20.55 6.42 8.58
N ARG A 243 21.73 7.05 8.50
CA ARG A 243 22.57 7.15 7.29
C ARG A 243 23.42 5.90 7.03
N GLU A 244 23.56 5.01 7.99
CA GLU A 244 24.24 3.75 7.77
C GLU A 244 23.54 2.95 6.67
N ARG A 245 24.32 2.47 5.69
CA ARG A 245 23.79 1.85 4.45
C ARG A 245 22.83 0.69 4.67
N ASN A 246 22.90 -0.01 5.79
CA ASN A 246 22.08 -1.15 6.10
C ASN A 246 21.33 -0.98 7.44
N ALA A 247 21.12 0.25 7.90
CA ALA A 247 20.53 0.52 9.21
C ALA A 247 19.19 -0.17 9.39
N TYR A 248 18.29 -0.04 8.40
CA TYR A 248 16.99 -0.70 8.46
C TYR A 248 17.10 -2.23 8.42
N VAL A 249 17.94 -2.78 7.54
CA VAL A 249 18.19 -4.23 7.42
C VAL A 249 18.67 -4.81 8.74
N ASN A 250 19.57 -4.12 9.42
CA ASN A 250 20.04 -4.50 10.74
C ASN A 250 18.93 -4.42 11.80
N SER A 251 18.10 -3.38 11.76
CA SER A 251 17.01 -3.20 12.71
C SER A 251 15.92 -4.27 12.55
N LEU A 252 15.66 -4.73 11.32
CA LEU A 252 14.71 -5.81 11.09
C LEU A 252 15.13 -7.08 11.85
N VAL A 253 16.41 -7.44 11.77
CA VAL A 253 16.92 -8.67 12.41
C VAL A 253 17.18 -8.48 13.91
N LYS A 254 17.69 -7.32 14.33
CA LYS A 254 18.14 -7.11 15.71
C LYS A 254 17.05 -6.56 16.64
N ASP A 255 16.06 -5.86 16.09
CA ASP A 255 15.02 -5.19 16.89
C ASP A 255 13.63 -5.79 16.62
N VAL A 256 13.19 -5.87 15.32
CA VAL A 256 11.83 -6.28 14.96
C VAL A 256 11.59 -7.77 15.23
N ILE A 257 12.47 -8.66 14.73
CA ILE A 257 12.32 -10.11 14.91
C ILE A 257 12.29 -10.47 16.40
N PRO A 258 13.25 -10.05 17.24
CA PRO A 258 13.20 -10.35 18.68
C PRO A 258 11.97 -9.77 19.38
N TYR A 259 11.52 -8.58 18.98
CA TYR A 259 10.29 -8.03 19.55
C TYR A 259 9.09 -8.94 19.24
N VAL A 260 8.93 -9.35 17.98
CA VAL A 260 7.83 -10.22 17.53
C VAL A 260 7.87 -11.57 18.26
N GLU A 261 9.03 -12.18 18.39
CA GLU A 261 9.20 -13.46 19.08
C GLU A 261 8.91 -13.40 20.59
N ASN A 262 9.13 -12.25 21.20
CA ASN A 262 8.85 -12.06 22.63
C ASN A 262 7.39 -11.67 22.92
N HIS A 263 6.64 -11.14 21.94
CA HIS A 263 5.29 -10.61 22.17
C HIS A 263 4.18 -11.40 21.48
N TYR A 264 4.52 -12.25 20.52
CA TYR A 264 3.55 -13.04 19.75
C TYR A 264 3.89 -14.53 19.82
N ARG A 265 2.88 -15.37 19.68
CA ARG A 265 3.07 -16.82 19.60
C ARG A 265 3.55 -17.20 18.21
N VAL A 266 4.85 -17.20 18.03
CA VAL A 266 5.52 -17.51 16.77
C VAL A 266 6.36 -18.78 16.88
N ILE A 267 6.68 -19.41 15.77
CA ILE A 267 7.68 -20.45 15.66
C ILE A 267 9.01 -19.77 15.35
N PRO A 268 9.96 -19.67 16.32
CA PRO A 268 11.11 -18.77 16.22
C PRO A 268 12.31 -19.43 15.52
N ASP A 269 12.08 -20.00 14.33
CA ASP A 269 13.14 -20.63 13.54
C ASP A 269 13.11 -20.15 12.07
N LYS A 270 14.20 -20.40 11.37
CA LYS A 270 14.40 -20.04 9.97
C LYS A 270 13.31 -20.62 9.07
N ALA A 271 12.92 -21.89 9.33
CA ALA A 271 11.97 -22.63 8.50
C ALA A 271 10.54 -22.08 8.53
N HIS A 272 10.26 -21.21 9.51
CA HIS A 272 8.96 -20.56 9.70
C HIS A 272 9.03 -19.04 9.60
N ARG A 273 10.11 -18.49 9.01
CA ARG A 273 10.22 -17.06 8.67
C ARG A 273 10.26 -16.87 7.16
N ALA A 274 9.37 -15.99 6.68
CA ALA A 274 9.34 -15.48 5.33
C ALA A 274 9.63 -13.98 5.32
N VAL A 275 10.31 -13.51 4.30
CA VAL A 275 10.48 -12.09 4.02
C VAL A 275 10.10 -11.78 2.59
N SER A 276 9.26 -10.76 2.42
CA SER A 276 8.81 -10.27 1.12
C SER A 276 8.70 -8.75 1.16
N GLY A 277 8.74 -8.12 0.00
CA GLY A 277 8.52 -6.69 -0.08
C GLY A 277 8.54 -6.19 -1.50
N LEU A 278 7.89 -5.05 -1.72
CA LEU A 278 7.81 -4.41 -3.02
C LEU A 278 8.84 -3.27 -3.16
N SER A 279 9.43 -3.09 -4.35
CA SER A 279 10.28 -1.96 -4.69
C SER A 279 11.44 -1.78 -3.66
N MET A 280 11.46 -0.70 -2.88
CA MET A 280 12.39 -0.50 -1.76
C MET A 280 12.36 -1.70 -0.79
N GLY A 281 11.18 -2.20 -0.43
CA GLY A 281 11.02 -3.40 0.41
C GLY A 281 11.56 -4.67 -0.26
N GLY A 282 11.47 -4.77 -1.58
CA GLY A 282 12.14 -5.82 -2.36
C GLY A 282 13.66 -5.72 -2.28
N ALA A 283 14.21 -4.51 -2.39
CA ALA A 283 15.64 -4.26 -2.21
C ALA A 283 16.09 -4.57 -0.76
N HIS A 284 15.26 -4.25 0.25
CA HIS A 284 15.51 -4.63 1.64
C HIS A 284 15.47 -6.16 1.82
N THR A 285 14.54 -6.86 1.13
CA THR A 285 14.48 -8.33 1.12
C THR A 285 15.79 -8.93 0.61
N LEU A 286 16.30 -8.43 -0.52
CA LEU A 286 17.60 -8.87 -1.06
C LEU A 286 18.76 -8.57 -0.10
N ALA A 287 18.76 -7.38 0.49
CA ALA A 287 19.82 -6.94 1.39
C ALA A 287 19.83 -7.73 2.71
N VAL A 288 18.67 -7.96 3.33
CA VAL A 288 18.59 -8.68 4.61
C VAL A 288 18.97 -10.15 4.46
N THR A 289 18.54 -10.79 3.37
CA THR A 289 18.85 -12.22 3.14
C THR A 289 20.31 -12.43 2.74
N ALA A 290 20.94 -11.46 2.05
CA ALA A 290 22.35 -11.47 1.77
C ALA A 290 23.21 -11.24 3.04
N ALA A 291 22.78 -10.35 3.94
CA ALA A 291 23.51 -10.05 5.18
C ALA A 291 23.29 -11.10 6.28
N TYR A 292 22.12 -11.75 6.30
CA TYR A 292 21.71 -12.71 7.31
C TYR A 292 21.09 -13.96 6.64
N PRO A 293 21.87 -14.80 5.95
CA PRO A 293 21.36 -15.90 5.15
C PRO A 293 20.71 -17.02 5.97
N ASP A 294 20.98 -17.09 7.27
CA ASP A 294 20.43 -18.09 8.20
C ASP A 294 19.12 -17.66 8.89
N VAL A 295 18.50 -16.54 8.47
CA VAL A 295 17.32 -16.01 9.16
C VAL A 295 16.00 -16.38 8.48
N PHE A 296 15.96 -16.45 7.15
CA PHE A 296 14.74 -16.68 6.38
C PHE A 296 14.88 -17.85 5.41
N ASP A 297 13.89 -18.76 5.39
CA ASP A 297 13.80 -19.83 4.41
C ASP A 297 12.91 -19.49 3.20
N TYR A 298 12.06 -18.48 3.32
CA TYR A 298 11.20 -17.99 2.25
C TYR A 298 11.60 -16.56 1.89
N ILE A 299 12.12 -16.39 0.68
CA ILE A 299 12.75 -15.17 0.17
C ILE A 299 11.97 -14.69 -1.06
N CYS A 300 11.21 -13.60 -0.94
CA CYS A 300 10.19 -13.24 -1.93
C CYS A 300 10.22 -11.75 -2.33
N PRO A 301 11.30 -11.25 -2.98
CA PRO A 301 11.38 -9.86 -3.42
C PRO A 301 10.47 -9.58 -4.64
N MET A 302 9.83 -8.40 -4.66
CA MET A 302 8.93 -7.95 -5.72
C MET A 302 9.36 -6.60 -6.28
N GLY A 303 9.33 -6.41 -7.62
CA GLY A 303 9.62 -5.15 -8.30
C GLY A 303 10.97 -4.55 -7.96
N CYS A 304 11.96 -5.39 -7.85
CA CYS A 304 13.35 -5.01 -7.66
C CYS A 304 14.26 -5.97 -8.42
N GLY A 305 15.55 -5.71 -8.45
CA GLY A 305 16.45 -6.51 -9.24
C GLY A 305 17.81 -6.73 -8.61
N GLY A 306 18.54 -7.69 -9.20
CA GLY A 306 19.92 -7.99 -8.89
C GLY A 306 20.89 -7.07 -9.61
N ASN A 307 22.13 -7.16 -9.20
CA ASN A 307 23.27 -6.58 -9.91
C ASN A 307 24.46 -7.54 -9.85
N ARG A 308 25.43 -7.36 -10.78
CA ARG A 308 26.55 -8.29 -10.92
C ARG A 308 27.82 -7.82 -10.17
N ASN A 309 27.67 -6.98 -9.13
CA ASN A 309 28.83 -6.65 -8.29
C ASN A 309 29.17 -7.79 -7.32
N GLU A 310 30.41 -7.84 -6.89
CA GLU A 310 30.93 -8.96 -6.07
C GLU A 310 30.22 -9.08 -4.72
N ASP A 311 29.82 -7.97 -4.10
CA ASP A 311 29.12 -7.99 -2.81
C ASP A 311 27.75 -8.66 -2.94
N PHE A 312 27.01 -8.34 -4.01
CA PHE A 312 25.70 -8.97 -4.29
C PHE A 312 25.85 -10.46 -4.58
N LEU A 313 26.81 -10.82 -5.45
CA LEU A 313 27.07 -12.23 -5.80
C LEU A 313 27.54 -13.04 -4.59
N LYS A 314 28.32 -12.45 -3.70
CA LYS A 314 28.70 -13.05 -2.42
C LYS A 314 27.48 -13.33 -1.55
N GLY A 315 26.53 -12.38 -1.47
CA GLY A 315 25.27 -12.56 -0.75
C GLY A 315 24.46 -13.72 -1.31
N ILE A 316 24.33 -13.83 -2.64
CA ILE A 316 23.62 -14.94 -3.32
C ILE A 316 24.27 -16.30 -2.99
N ARG A 317 25.59 -16.39 -3.04
CA ARG A 317 26.31 -17.60 -2.65
C ARG A 317 26.06 -17.96 -1.18
N GLY A 318 26.08 -16.97 -0.28
CA GLY A 318 25.78 -17.17 1.14
C GLY A 318 24.38 -17.72 1.37
N ILE A 319 23.36 -17.21 0.66
CA ILE A 319 22.00 -17.75 0.71
C ILE A 319 21.95 -19.20 0.25
N LYS A 320 22.62 -19.52 -0.86
CA LYS A 320 22.69 -20.89 -1.37
C LYS A 320 23.34 -21.85 -0.36
N GLU A 321 24.45 -21.45 0.25
CA GLU A 321 25.18 -22.24 1.25
C GLU A 321 24.34 -22.47 2.52
N ALA A 322 23.62 -21.45 2.99
CA ALA A 322 22.74 -21.54 4.14
C ALA A 322 21.46 -22.36 3.87
N GLY A 323 21.11 -22.54 2.60
CA GLY A 323 19.88 -23.21 2.16
C GLY A 323 18.66 -22.30 2.33
N TYR A 324 17.58 -22.64 1.63
CA TYR A 324 16.27 -21.98 1.69
C TYR A 324 15.20 -22.94 1.19
N LYS A 325 13.93 -22.66 1.52
CA LYS A 325 12.80 -23.47 1.05
C LYS A 325 12.14 -22.90 -0.20
N LEU A 326 12.08 -21.57 -0.31
CA LEU A 326 11.46 -20.88 -1.44
C LEU A 326 12.26 -19.63 -1.78
N TYR A 327 12.68 -19.50 -3.04
CA TYR A 327 13.09 -18.24 -3.63
C TYR A 327 12.11 -17.89 -4.74
N TRP A 328 11.27 -16.88 -4.52
CA TRP A 328 10.24 -16.48 -5.45
C TRP A 328 10.33 -14.95 -5.65
N HIS A 329 10.50 -14.52 -6.88
CA HIS A 329 10.53 -13.08 -7.15
C HIS A 329 9.57 -12.70 -8.27
N ALA A 330 9.10 -11.45 -8.26
CA ALA A 330 8.08 -11.01 -9.20
C ALA A 330 8.34 -9.60 -9.71
N ALA A 331 7.94 -9.36 -10.97
CA ALA A 331 7.92 -8.03 -11.57
C ALA A 331 6.88 -7.92 -12.67
N GLY A 332 6.32 -6.73 -12.85
CA GLY A 332 5.50 -6.39 -14.02
C GLY A 332 6.37 -6.27 -15.27
N THR A 333 5.88 -6.69 -16.44
CA THR A 333 6.68 -6.63 -17.68
C THR A 333 6.91 -5.21 -18.21
N ALA A 334 6.07 -4.24 -17.79
CA ALA A 334 6.26 -2.81 -18.05
C ALA A 334 6.85 -2.05 -16.83
N ASP A 335 7.24 -2.77 -15.78
CA ASP A 335 7.89 -2.20 -14.60
C ASP A 335 9.29 -1.71 -14.93
N PHE A 336 9.66 -0.52 -14.48
CA PHE A 336 11.03 0.00 -14.66
C PHE A 336 12.10 -0.90 -14.00
N ALA A 337 11.72 -1.67 -12.97
CA ALA A 337 12.60 -2.63 -12.31
C ALA A 337 12.70 -3.97 -13.03
N TYR A 338 11.89 -4.21 -14.07
CA TYR A 338 11.85 -5.49 -14.79
C TYR A 338 13.22 -5.93 -15.35
N PRO A 339 14.01 -5.06 -16.00
CA PRO A 339 15.35 -5.46 -16.45
C PRO A 339 16.27 -5.93 -15.31
N GLY A 340 16.18 -5.28 -14.15
CA GLY A 340 16.90 -5.71 -12.96
C GLY A 340 16.40 -7.05 -12.40
N ALA A 341 15.09 -7.31 -12.48
CA ALA A 341 14.51 -8.60 -12.08
C ALA A 341 14.97 -9.73 -13.01
N GLN A 342 15.11 -9.48 -14.32
CA GLN A 342 15.71 -10.43 -15.27
C GLN A 342 17.17 -10.73 -14.92
N VAL A 343 17.96 -9.71 -14.56
CA VAL A 343 19.34 -9.92 -14.09
C VAL A 343 19.37 -10.77 -12.81
N LEU A 344 18.42 -10.62 -11.91
CA LEU A 344 18.31 -11.45 -10.71
C LEU A 344 18.03 -12.91 -11.08
N ASP A 345 17.08 -13.16 -11.98
CA ASP A 345 16.72 -14.48 -12.50
C ASP A 345 17.93 -15.20 -13.13
N GLU A 346 18.67 -14.49 -13.98
CA GLU A 346 19.90 -14.97 -14.57
C GLU A 346 20.94 -15.36 -13.50
N ILE A 347 21.18 -14.48 -12.51
CA ILE A 347 22.15 -14.73 -11.44
C ILE A 347 21.76 -15.95 -10.61
N LEU A 348 20.48 -16.11 -10.26
CA LEU A 348 19.99 -17.27 -9.52
C LEU A 348 20.17 -18.57 -10.33
N THR A 349 19.86 -18.54 -11.64
CA THR A 349 20.09 -19.64 -12.58
C THR A 349 21.57 -20.02 -12.68
N GLU A 350 22.44 -19.04 -12.91
CA GLU A 350 23.89 -19.22 -13.02
C GLU A 350 24.51 -19.83 -11.75
N ASN A 351 23.95 -19.49 -10.59
CA ASN A 351 24.37 -20.06 -9.31
C ASN A 351 23.67 -21.40 -8.99
N GLY A 352 22.83 -21.93 -9.89
CA GLY A 352 22.12 -23.21 -9.69
C GLY A 352 21.21 -23.16 -8.46
N MET A 353 20.52 -22.07 -8.23
CA MET A 353 19.52 -21.90 -7.18
C MET A 353 18.13 -22.23 -7.74
N ASP A 354 17.37 -23.06 -7.03
CA ASP A 354 15.98 -23.31 -7.35
C ASP A 354 15.15 -22.06 -7.04
N HIS A 355 14.43 -21.51 -8.04
CA HIS A 355 13.65 -20.30 -7.87
C HIS A 355 12.51 -20.19 -8.88
N THR A 356 11.60 -19.26 -8.62
CA THR A 356 10.52 -18.92 -9.53
C THR A 356 10.54 -17.43 -9.83
N PHE A 357 10.60 -17.06 -11.09
CA PHE A 357 10.35 -15.71 -11.55
C PHE A 357 8.91 -15.57 -12.06
N TYR A 358 8.06 -14.95 -11.25
CA TYR A 358 6.67 -14.67 -11.63
C TYR A 358 6.57 -13.34 -12.35
N THR A 359 6.00 -13.34 -13.56
CA THR A 359 5.81 -12.13 -14.36
C THR A 359 4.35 -11.92 -14.70
N LYS A 360 3.93 -10.67 -14.80
CA LYS A 360 2.59 -10.25 -15.21
C LYS A 360 2.68 -8.96 -16.01
N ASN A 361 1.77 -8.76 -16.94
CA ASN A 361 1.64 -7.46 -17.63
C ASN A 361 1.34 -6.35 -16.62
N GLY A 362 1.78 -5.13 -16.94
CA GLY A 362 1.61 -3.95 -16.12
C GLY A 362 2.92 -3.44 -15.52
N GLY A 363 2.86 -2.24 -14.99
CA GLY A 363 4.00 -1.49 -14.47
C GLY A 363 4.27 -1.71 -12.99
N HIS A 364 4.96 -0.73 -12.40
CA HIS A 364 5.32 -0.66 -10.98
C HIS A 364 4.13 -0.13 -10.15
N THR A 365 3.07 -0.95 -10.02
CA THR A 365 1.74 -0.50 -9.57
C THR A 365 1.14 -1.39 -8.50
N TRP A 366 0.19 -0.83 -7.71
CA TRP A 366 -0.55 -1.57 -6.70
C TRP A 366 -1.40 -2.70 -7.28
N SER A 367 -1.86 -2.58 -8.52
CA SER A 367 -2.53 -3.67 -9.25
C SER A 367 -1.66 -4.93 -9.32
N ASN A 368 -0.37 -4.77 -9.61
CA ASN A 368 0.56 -5.88 -9.63
C ASN A 368 0.91 -6.37 -8.22
N TRP A 369 1.15 -5.45 -7.26
CA TRP A 369 1.51 -5.84 -5.89
C TRP A 369 0.44 -6.68 -5.20
N ARG A 370 -0.84 -6.36 -5.39
CA ARG A 370 -1.97 -7.16 -4.89
C ARG A 370 -1.95 -8.58 -5.44
N ILE A 371 -1.76 -8.72 -6.74
CA ILE A 371 -1.73 -10.01 -7.42
C ILE A 371 -0.50 -10.81 -7.01
N PHE A 372 0.65 -10.15 -6.87
CA PHE A 372 1.86 -10.83 -6.42
C PHE A 372 1.70 -11.36 -5.00
N LEU A 373 1.13 -10.58 -4.08
CA LEU A 373 0.83 -11.04 -2.73
C LEU A 373 -0.17 -12.20 -2.75
N ASP A 374 -1.29 -12.06 -3.48
CA ASP A 374 -2.32 -13.11 -3.60
C ASP A 374 -1.78 -14.42 -4.18
N THR A 375 -0.81 -14.34 -5.10
CA THR A 375 -0.13 -15.49 -5.70
C THR A 375 0.90 -16.11 -4.76
N LEU A 376 1.60 -15.30 -3.98
CA LEU A 376 2.66 -15.73 -3.07
C LEU A 376 2.13 -16.48 -1.85
N LEU A 377 1.07 -15.98 -1.21
CA LEU A 377 0.57 -16.51 0.06
C LEU A 377 0.33 -18.03 0.05
N PRO A 378 -0.23 -18.65 -1.02
CA PRO A 378 -0.39 -20.09 -1.12
C PRO A 378 0.92 -20.90 -1.16
N LEU A 379 2.06 -20.26 -1.39
CA LEU A 379 3.36 -20.92 -1.50
C LEU A 379 4.15 -20.97 -0.18
N LEU A 380 3.73 -20.13 0.79
CA LEU A 380 4.46 -19.97 2.04
C LEU A 380 4.14 -21.11 3.04
N PHE A 381 5.16 -21.57 3.76
CA PHE A 381 5.07 -22.47 4.91
C PHE A 381 4.47 -23.86 4.62
N LYS A 382 4.65 -24.35 3.40
CA LYS A 382 4.26 -25.71 2.98
C LYS A 382 5.35 -26.74 3.21
#